data_d9e9fda46cbb1f1c5c507d9c66a76672
#
_entry.id   d9e9fda46cbb1f1c5c507d9c66a76672
#
_cell.length_a   1.000
_cell.length_b   1.000
_cell.length_c   1.000
_cell.angle_alpha   90.00
_cell.angle_beta   90.00
_cell.angle_gamma   90.00
#
_symmetry.space_group_name_H-M   'P 1'
#
loop_
_entity.id
_entity.type
_entity.pdbx_description
1 polymer ?
#
loop_
_entity_poly.entity_id
_entity_poly.type
_entity_poly.pdbx_seq_one_letter_code
_entity_poly.pdbx_strand_id
1 'polypeptide(L)'
;MSTGIIHSTESCGTVDGPGVRFVVFFKGCPMRCAYCHNPDTWSMEGGTEMTVDELLKEYETKKFFYKSGGITATGGEPMVQIDFLTELFTEAHKRGIHTCLDTSGVTFRPDNPENLKKVDKLLEVTDLVMLDIKHIDPEEHKKLCKQPNDNILAFA
;
A
#
# COMPACT_ATOMS: atom_id res chain seq x y z
N MET A 1 -13.56 -14.72 -2.39
CA MET A 1 -13.30 -13.41 -1.75
C MET A 1 -12.03 -13.55 -0.94
N SER A 2 -11.00 -12.79 -1.26
CA SER A 2 -9.74 -12.85 -0.53
C SER A 2 -9.80 -12.05 0.77
N THR A 3 -8.94 -12.37 1.74
CA THR A 3 -8.75 -11.60 2.96
C THR A 3 -7.36 -10.97 2.96
N GLY A 4 -7.25 -9.78 3.49
CA GLY A 4 -5.99 -9.11 3.75
C GLY A 4 -5.71 -9.04 5.26
N ILE A 5 -4.44 -9.07 5.62
CA ILE A 5 -3.99 -8.87 7.00
C ILE A 5 -3.74 -7.37 7.19
N ILE A 6 -4.62 -6.74 7.94
CA ILE A 6 -4.64 -5.29 8.15
C ILE A 6 -4.15 -4.97 9.56
N HIS A 7 -3.25 -3.98 9.67
CA HIS A 7 -2.79 -3.45 10.95
C HIS A 7 -3.88 -2.59 11.58
N SER A 8 -4.36 -1.59 10.85
CA SER A 8 -5.36 -0.62 11.31
C SER A 8 -5.96 0.16 10.14
N THR A 9 -7.01 0.91 10.41
CA THR A 9 -7.60 1.88 9.48
C THR A 9 -7.63 3.26 10.12
N GLU A 10 -7.50 4.31 9.30
CA GLU A 10 -7.60 5.71 9.69
C GLU A 10 -8.70 6.38 8.87
N SER A 11 -9.67 6.99 9.54
CA SER A 11 -10.84 7.59 8.87
C SER A 11 -10.62 9.03 8.38
N CYS A 12 -9.56 9.69 8.78
CA CYS A 12 -9.32 11.10 8.48
C CYS A 12 -7.85 11.37 8.15
N GLY A 13 -7.26 10.52 7.30
CA GLY A 13 -5.89 10.73 6.81
C GLY A 13 -5.80 11.99 5.96
N THR A 14 -4.87 12.88 6.29
CA THR A 14 -4.63 14.14 5.59
C THR A 14 -3.21 14.27 5.04
N VAL A 15 -2.37 13.28 5.30
CA VAL A 15 -0.96 13.25 4.87
C VAL A 15 -0.63 12.09 3.92
N ASP A 16 -1.59 11.21 3.68
CA ASP A 16 -1.43 9.99 2.89
C ASP A 16 -2.04 10.12 1.49
N GLY A 17 -1.79 11.23 0.83
CA GLY A 17 -2.32 11.57 -0.49
C GLY A 17 -3.25 12.80 -0.46
N PRO A 18 -3.79 13.20 -1.62
CA PRO A 18 -4.61 14.41 -1.74
C PRO A 18 -5.98 14.25 -1.08
N GLY A 19 -6.43 15.33 -0.44
CA GLY A 19 -7.73 15.39 0.23
C GLY A 19 -7.77 14.64 1.55
N VAL A 20 -8.97 14.48 2.10
CA VAL A 20 -9.21 13.63 3.29
C VAL A 20 -9.45 12.20 2.81
N ARG A 21 -8.73 11.25 3.38
CA ARG A 21 -8.70 9.87 2.89
C ARG A 21 -9.01 8.85 3.97
N PHE A 22 -9.62 7.75 3.53
CA PHE A 22 -9.67 6.52 4.30
C PHE A 22 -8.36 5.78 4.09
N VAL A 23 -7.58 5.60 5.13
CA VAL A 23 -6.24 5.00 5.05
C VAL A 23 -6.27 3.59 5.62
N VAL A 24 -5.79 2.63 4.86
CA VAL A 24 -5.67 1.23 5.23
C VAL A 24 -4.20 0.90 5.43
N PHE A 25 -3.82 0.56 6.65
CA PHE A 25 -2.47 0.18 7.02
C PHE A 25 -2.33 -1.34 6.95
N PHE A 26 -1.57 -1.81 5.96
CA PHE A 26 -1.30 -3.23 5.73
C PHE A 26 -0.24 -3.77 6.68
N LYS A 27 -0.32 -5.06 7.01
CA LYS A 27 0.74 -5.80 7.69
C LYS A 27 1.70 -6.40 6.66
N GLY A 28 2.93 -6.64 7.12
CA GLY A 28 4.02 -7.19 6.32
C GLY A 28 4.86 -6.11 5.65
N CYS A 29 6.17 -6.12 5.94
CA CYS A 29 7.15 -5.29 5.27
C CYS A 29 8.50 -5.98 5.28
N PRO A 30 9.16 -6.20 4.13
CA PRO A 30 10.49 -6.80 4.09
C PRO A 30 11.61 -5.83 4.45
N MET A 31 11.30 -4.53 4.52
CA MET A 31 12.27 -3.51 4.92
C MET A 31 12.41 -3.43 6.45
N ARG A 32 13.55 -2.90 6.89
CA ARG A 32 13.88 -2.66 8.32
C ARG A 32 14.47 -1.27 8.47
N CYS A 33 13.67 -0.27 8.06
CA CYS A 33 14.08 1.13 8.08
C CYS A 33 14.36 1.59 9.51
N ALA A 34 15.53 2.20 9.72
CA ALA A 34 15.96 2.66 11.03
C ALA A 34 15.01 3.73 11.63
N TYR A 35 14.28 4.45 10.78
CA TYR A 35 13.32 5.49 11.17
C TYR A 35 11.85 5.07 10.99
N CYS A 36 11.57 3.76 10.94
CA CYS A 36 10.20 3.29 10.76
C CYS A 36 9.28 3.76 11.89
N HIS A 37 8.16 4.40 11.54
CA HIS A 37 7.16 4.85 12.50
C HIS A 37 6.27 3.72 13.02
N ASN A 38 6.12 2.64 12.22
CA ASN A 38 5.22 1.52 12.53
C ASN A 38 5.96 0.16 12.44
N PRO A 39 6.97 -0.10 13.30
CA PRO A 39 7.73 -1.35 13.23
C PRO A 39 6.89 -2.60 13.55
N ASP A 40 5.76 -2.45 14.18
CA ASP A 40 4.76 -3.49 14.42
C ASP A 40 4.04 -3.95 13.15
N THR A 41 4.15 -3.20 12.03
CA THR A 41 3.67 -3.65 10.71
C THR A 41 4.63 -4.58 9.98
N TRP A 42 5.85 -4.78 10.45
CA TRP A 42 6.86 -5.60 9.75
C TRP A 42 6.45 -7.07 9.60
N SER A 43 5.86 -7.65 10.65
CA SER A 43 5.35 -9.01 10.65
C SER A 43 3.91 -9.07 10.14
N MET A 44 3.50 -10.21 9.58
CA MET A 44 2.10 -10.50 9.29
C MET A 44 1.30 -10.87 10.56
N GLU A 45 1.99 -11.18 11.66
CA GLU A 45 1.35 -11.53 12.93
C GLU A 45 0.68 -10.34 13.61
N GLY A 46 -0.37 -10.62 14.39
CA GLY A 46 -1.07 -9.60 15.20
C GLY A 46 -1.90 -8.61 14.40
N GLY A 47 -2.13 -8.87 13.11
CA GLY A 47 -3.08 -8.11 12.29
C GLY A 47 -4.50 -8.67 12.39
N THR A 48 -5.44 -7.94 11.82
CA THR A 48 -6.83 -8.37 11.68
C THR A 48 -7.08 -8.82 10.24
N GLU A 49 -7.61 -10.02 10.06
CA GLU A 49 -8.10 -10.44 8.75
C GLU A 49 -9.35 -9.63 8.39
N MET A 50 -9.31 -8.96 7.24
CA MET A 50 -10.43 -8.19 6.71
C MET A 50 -10.67 -8.53 5.24
N THR A 51 -11.93 -8.56 4.88
CA THR A 51 -12.37 -8.69 3.47
C THR A 51 -12.43 -7.31 2.81
N VAL A 52 -12.43 -7.29 1.47
CA VAL A 52 -12.65 -6.07 0.69
C VAL A 52 -13.99 -5.41 1.05
N ASP A 53 -15.03 -6.21 1.22
CA ASP A 53 -16.37 -5.70 1.57
C ASP A 53 -16.41 -5.04 2.96
N GLU A 54 -15.70 -5.58 3.94
CA GLU A 54 -15.60 -4.97 5.27
C GLU A 54 -14.91 -3.62 5.23
N LEU A 55 -13.78 -3.51 4.51
CA LEU A 55 -13.05 -2.25 4.33
C LEU A 55 -13.89 -1.20 3.59
N LEU A 56 -14.54 -1.59 2.49
CA LEU A 56 -15.36 -0.66 1.73
C LEU A 56 -16.65 -0.28 2.46
N LYS A 57 -17.21 -1.16 3.29
CA LYS A 57 -18.32 -0.83 4.18
C LYS A 57 -17.92 0.19 5.23
N GLU A 58 -16.72 0.06 5.80
CA GLU A 58 -16.18 1.06 6.73
C GLU A 58 -15.97 2.41 6.03
N TYR A 59 -15.40 2.43 4.80
CA TYR A 59 -15.30 3.63 3.96
C TYR A 59 -16.67 4.30 3.76
N GLU A 60 -17.69 3.53 3.36
CA GLU A 60 -19.04 4.05 3.07
C GLU A 60 -19.70 4.74 4.27
N THR A 61 -19.40 4.30 5.51
CA THR A 61 -19.97 4.93 6.72
C THR A 61 -19.53 6.39 6.88
N LYS A 62 -18.41 6.79 6.27
CA LYS A 62 -17.79 8.11 6.40
C LYS A 62 -17.48 8.77 5.06
N LYS A 63 -18.04 8.25 3.95
CA LYS A 63 -17.76 8.74 2.59
C LYS A 63 -18.01 10.24 2.40
N PHE A 64 -18.85 10.84 3.23
CA PHE A 64 -19.12 12.26 3.18
C PHE A 64 -17.83 13.10 3.38
N PHE A 65 -16.88 12.61 4.18
CA PHE A 65 -15.60 13.28 4.42
C PHE A 65 -14.61 13.12 3.26
N TYR A 66 -14.81 12.12 2.38
CA TYR A 66 -13.84 11.75 1.33
C TYR A 66 -14.15 12.34 -0.06
N LYS A 67 -14.95 13.41 -0.13
CA LYS A 67 -15.36 14.04 -1.41
C LYS A 67 -14.20 14.48 -2.30
N SER A 68 -13.10 14.94 -1.70
CA SER A 68 -11.87 15.38 -2.40
C SER A 68 -10.71 14.41 -2.22
N GLY A 69 -10.94 13.26 -1.63
CA GLY A 69 -9.96 12.25 -1.33
C GLY A 69 -10.30 10.90 -1.94
N GLY A 70 -10.25 9.86 -1.15
CA GLY A 70 -10.51 8.49 -1.55
C GLY A 70 -9.96 7.49 -0.56
N ILE A 71 -9.44 6.37 -1.07
CA ILE A 71 -8.80 5.33 -0.26
C ILE A 71 -7.30 5.32 -0.50
N THR A 72 -6.52 5.15 0.55
CA THR A 72 -5.06 4.96 0.48
C THR A 72 -4.67 3.64 1.10
N ALA A 73 -3.86 2.87 0.39
CA ALA A 73 -3.17 1.69 0.93
C ALA A 73 -1.74 2.07 1.31
N THR A 74 -1.38 1.86 2.55
CA THR A 74 -0.06 2.15 3.15
C THR A 74 0.24 1.13 4.26
N GLY A 75 1.08 1.48 5.22
CA GLY A 75 1.34 0.69 6.44
C GLY A 75 2.74 0.13 6.48
N GLY A 76 2.89 -1.19 6.44
CA GLY A 76 4.13 -1.88 6.13
C GLY A 76 4.49 -1.68 4.66
N GLU A 77 4.32 -2.71 3.85
CA GLU A 77 4.42 -2.61 2.39
C GLU A 77 3.16 -3.24 1.76
N PRO A 78 2.21 -2.43 1.23
CA PRO A 78 0.95 -2.96 0.71
C PRO A 78 1.11 -3.99 -0.40
N MET A 79 2.14 -3.85 -1.24
CA MET A 79 2.41 -4.76 -2.35
C MET A 79 2.88 -6.16 -1.91
N VAL A 80 3.16 -6.38 -0.62
CA VAL A 80 3.34 -7.74 -0.07
C VAL A 80 2.06 -8.56 -0.22
N GLN A 81 0.89 -7.89 -0.14
CA GLN A 81 -0.43 -8.48 -0.30
C GLN A 81 -1.09 -8.04 -1.62
N ILE A 82 -0.33 -8.08 -2.73
CA ILE A 82 -0.70 -7.47 -4.02
C ILE A 82 -2.02 -7.98 -4.59
N ASP A 83 -2.35 -9.26 -4.41
CA ASP A 83 -3.59 -9.84 -4.95
C ASP A 83 -4.82 -9.27 -4.22
N PHE A 84 -4.77 -9.18 -2.89
CA PHE A 84 -5.81 -8.55 -2.08
C PHE A 84 -5.90 -7.04 -2.34
N LEU A 85 -4.77 -6.35 -2.45
CA LEU A 85 -4.71 -4.92 -2.75
C LEU A 85 -5.35 -4.62 -4.11
N THR A 86 -5.06 -5.44 -5.13
CA THR A 86 -5.66 -5.31 -6.46
C THR A 86 -7.18 -5.50 -6.42
N GLU A 87 -7.66 -6.49 -5.66
CA GLU A 87 -9.11 -6.71 -5.46
C GLU A 87 -9.76 -5.49 -4.78
N LEU A 88 -9.14 -4.97 -3.72
CA LEU A 88 -9.63 -3.78 -3.01
C LEU A 88 -9.74 -2.57 -3.94
N PHE A 89 -8.70 -2.28 -4.70
CA PHE A 89 -8.68 -1.14 -5.61
C PHE A 89 -9.63 -1.33 -6.80
N THR A 90 -9.78 -2.56 -7.30
CA THR A 90 -10.76 -2.87 -8.35
C THR A 90 -12.19 -2.57 -7.88
N GLU A 91 -12.56 -3.00 -6.68
CA GLU A 91 -13.89 -2.75 -6.13
C GLU A 91 -14.09 -1.26 -5.76
N ALA A 92 -13.03 -0.58 -5.31
CA ALA A 92 -13.05 0.87 -5.09
C ALA A 92 -13.31 1.64 -6.42
N HIS A 93 -12.59 1.31 -7.50
CA HIS A 93 -12.80 1.90 -8.82
C HIS A 93 -14.22 1.70 -9.36
N LYS A 94 -14.81 0.51 -9.20
CA LYS A 94 -16.21 0.24 -9.57
C LYS A 94 -17.20 1.17 -8.86
N ARG A 95 -16.83 1.67 -7.69
CA ARG A 95 -17.64 2.60 -6.88
C ARG A 95 -17.27 4.07 -7.13
N GLY A 96 -16.35 4.35 -8.07
CA GLY A 96 -15.87 5.71 -8.36
C GLY A 96 -14.99 6.30 -7.25
N ILE A 97 -14.36 5.46 -6.44
CA ILE A 97 -13.47 5.88 -5.35
C ILE A 97 -12.05 6.02 -5.89
N HIS A 98 -11.44 7.18 -5.68
CA HIS A 98 -10.04 7.44 -6.04
C HIS A 98 -9.09 6.60 -5.17
N THR A 99 -8.14 5.91 -5.81
CA THR A 99 -7.20 5.00 -5.18
C THR A 99 -5.78 5.58 -5.15
N CYS A 100 -5.12 5.46 -4.00
CA CYS A 100 -3.74 5.90 -3.80
C CYS A 100 -2.92 4.75 -3.20
N LEU A 101 -1.82 4.43 -3.84
CA LEU A 101 -0.84 3.45 -3.36
C LEU A 101 0.38 4.17 -2.79
N ASP A 102 0.61 4.03 -1.50
CA ASP A 102 1.85 4.45 -0.84
C ASP A 102 2.75 3.23 -0.66
N THR A 103 3.85 3.18 -1.40
CA THR A 103 4.74 2.02 -1.49
C THR A 103 6.21 2.43 -1.57
N SER A 104 7.07 1.58 -1.06
CA SER A 104 8.51 1.67 -1.31
C SER A 104 8.93 1.02 -2.64
N GLY A 105 8.07 0.20 -3.26
CA GLY A 105 8.39 -0.57 -4.46
C GLY A 105 9.32 -1.76 -4.21
N VAL A 106 9.65 -2.08 -2.96
CA VAL A 106 10.66 -3.10 -2.60
C VAL A 106 10.31 -4.52 -3.06
N THR A 107 9.02 -4.80 -3.29
CA THR A 107 8.55 -6.10 -3.77
C THR A 107 8.53 -6.23 -5.30
N PHE A 108 8.81 -5.15 -6.03
CA PHE A 108 8.88 -5.17 -7.49
C PHE A 108 10.04 -6.04 -7.98
N ARG A 109 9.78 -6.86 -9.00
CA ARG A 109 10.75 -7.78 -9.61
C ARG A 109 10.67 -7.67 -11.13
N PRO A 110 11.47 -6.78 -11.75
CA PRO A 110 11.41 -6.53 -13.20
C PRO A 110 11.81 -7.74 -14.06
N ASP A 111 12.55 -8.66 -13.49
CA ASP A 111 12.98 -9.92 -14.12
C ASP A 111 11.99 -11.09 -13.97
N ASN A 112 10.89 -10.88 -13.24
CA ASN A 112 9.86 -11.89 -12.98
C ASN A 112 8.56 -11.56 -13.73
N PRO A 113 8.22 -12.29 -14.82
CA PRO A 113 7.02 -11.99 -15.62
C PRO A 113 5.70 -12.08 -14.85
N GLU A 114 5.61 -12.94 -13.85
CA GLU A 114 4.42 -13.06 -13.01
C GLU A 114 4.25 -11.83 -12.10
N ASN A 115 5.36 -11.37 -11.50
CA ASN A 115 5.35 -10.14 -10.70
C ASN A 115 4.97 -8.93 -11.56
N LEU A 116 5.56 -8.78 -12.75
CA LEU A 116 5.21 -7.71 -13.69
C LEU A 116 3.71 -7.71 -14.00
N LYS A 117 3.14 -8.86 -14.34
CA LYS A 117 1.71 -8.99 -14.65
C LYS A 117 0.82 -8.60 -13.46
N LYS A 118 1.21 -8.92 -12.24
CA LYS A 118 0.47 -8.53 -11.03
C LYS A 118 0.55 -7.03 -10.78
N VAL A 119 1.74 -6.45 -10.95
CA VAL A 119 1.97 -5.01 -10.81
C VAL A 119 1.20 -4.23 -11.87
N ASP A 120 1.23 -4.65 -13.13
CA ASP A 120 0.45 -4.02 -14.21
C ASP A 120 -1.05 -3.97 -13.85
N LYS A 121 -1.62 -5.09 -13.40
CA LYS A 121 -3.02 -5.16 -12.99
C LYS A 121 -3.35 -4.22 -11.82
N LEU A 122 -2.45 -4.10 -10.85
CA LEU A 122 -2.61 -3.19 -9.73
C LEU A 122 -2.60 -1.73 -10.22
N LEU A 123 -1.65 -1.39 -11.12
CA LEU A 123 -1.52 -0.04 -11.65
C LEU A 123 -2.72 0.39 -12.51
N GLU A 124 -3.37 -0.54 -13.22
CA GLU A 124 -4.60 -0.27 -13.97
C GLU A 124 -5.75 0.26 -13.11
N VAL A 125 -5.73 -0.05 -11.81
CA VAL A 125 -6.77 0.35 -10.83
C VAL A 125 -6.21 1.27 -9.73
N THR A 126 -5.07 1.92 -10.01
CA THR A 126 -4.40 2.86 -9.10
C THR A 126 -4.35 4.24 -9.74
N ASP A 127 -5.01 5.22 -9.13
CA ASP A 127 -5.05 6.60 -9.66
C ASP A 127 -3.79 7.40 -9.32
N LEU A 128 -3.16 7.09 -8.18
CA LEU A 128 -1.97 7.78 -7.70
C LEU A 128 -1.02 6.80 -7.01
N VAL A 129 0.26 6.88 -7.36
CA VAL A 129 1.33 6.18 -6.65
C VAL A 129 2.20 7.21 -5.92
N MET A 130 2.35 7.02 -4.62
CA MET A 130 3.34 7.72 -3.80
C MET A 130 4.50 6.76 -3.57
N LEU A 131 5.59 6.95 -4.33
CA LEU A 131 6.77 6.09 -4.24
C LEU A 131 7.79 6.70 -3.25
N ASP A 132 8.06 5.95 -2.20
CA ASP A 132 9.00 6.35 -1.16
C ASP A 132 10.39 5.72 -1.40
N ILE A 133 11.26 6.45 -2.09
CA ILE A 133 12.67 6.09 -2.26
C ILE A 133 13.43 6.51 -1.01
N LYS A 134 13.71 5.55 -0.13
CA LYS A 134 14.33 5.82 1.18
C LYS A 134 15.72 6.43 1.09
N HIS A 135 16.53 6.01 0.11
CA HIS A 135 17.83 6.60 -0.23
C HIS A 135 18.19 6.26 -1.68
N ILE A 136 18.77 7.21 -2.41
CA ILE A 136 19.18 6.99 -3.80
C ILE A 136 20.46 6.18 -3.93
N ASP A 137 21.40 6.37 -3.02
CA ASP A 137 22.64 5.59 -2.97
C ASP A 137 22.38 4.16 -2.48
N PRO A 138 22.82 3.11 -3.21
CA PRO A 138 22.49 1.72 -2.87
C PRO A 138 23.10 1.24 -1.55
N GLU A 139 24.31 1.68 -1.21
CA GLU A 139 24.98 1.28 0.03
C GLU A 139 24.31 1.94 1.26
N GLU A 140 24.01 3.22 1.15
CA GLU A 140 23.31 3.96 2.21
C GLU A 140 21.87 3.44 2.37
N HIS A 141 21.17 3.11 1.26
CA HIS A 141 19.86 2.48 1.31
C HIS A 141 19.89 1.15 2.06
N LYS A 142 20.88 0.31 1.76
CA LYS A 142 21.05 -0.99 2.43
C LYS A 142 21.37 -0.84 3.92
N LYS A 143 22.15 0.15 4.31
CA LYS A 143 22.40 0.47 5.72
C LYS A 143 21.13 0.90 6.43
N LEU A 144 20.34 1.76 5.78
CA LEU A 144 19.14 2.39 6.33
C LEU A 144 17.96 1.42 6.44
N CYS A 145 17.71 0.61 5.40
CA CYS A 145 16.49 -0.18 5.23
C CYS A 145 16.72 -1.70 5.20
N LYS A 146 17.98 -2.14 5.19
CA LYS A 146 18.38 -3.55 5.10
C LYS A 146 17.96 -4.25 3.80
N GLN A 147 17.66 -3.48 2.76
CA GLN A 147 17.28 -3.95 1.42
C GLN A 147 18.05 -3.16 0.34
N PRO A 148 18.38 -3.77 -0.81
CA PRO A 148 18.89 -3.04 -1.97
C PRO A 148 17.79 -2.14 -2.56
N ASN A 149 18.18 -1.18 -3.40
CA ASN A 149 17.24 -0.25 -4.05
C ASN A 149 17.10 -0.43 -5.57
N ASP A 150 17.79 -1.38 -6.18
CA ASP A 150 17.77 -1.58 -7.65
C ASP A 150 16.36 -1.79 -8.19
N ASN A 151 15.60 -2.66 -7.54
CA ASN A 151 14.20 -2.95 -7.90
C ASN A 151 13.26 -1.77 -7.61
N ILE A 152 13.54 -1.00 -6.58
CA ILE A 152 12.77 0.22 -6.24
C ILE A 152 12.97 1.28 -7.32
N LEU A 153 14.22 1.51 -7.74
CA LEU A 153 14.55 2.43 -8.83
C LEU A 153 14.01 1.95 -10.19
N ALA A 154 13.93 0.64 -10.41
CA ALA A 154 13.32 0.07 -11.60
C ALA A 154 11.79 0.21 -11.61
N PHE A 155 11.16 0.33 -10.45
CA PHE A 155 9.72 0.59 -10.31
C PHE A 155 9.39 2.07 -10.58
N ALA A 156 10.29 3.00 -10.27
CA ALA A 156 10.12 4.44 -10.47
C ALA A 156 10.06 4.83 -11.96
#